data_f581d187fcd193c5046bd50197aa0be5
#
_entry.id   f581d187fcd193c5046bd50197aa0be5
#
_cell.length_a   1.000
_cell.length_b   1.000
_cell.length_c   1.000
_cell.angle_alpha   90.00
_cell.angle_beta   90.00
_cell.angle_gamma   90.00
#
_symmetry.space_group_name_H-M   'P 1'
#
loop_
_entity.id
_entity.type
_entity.pdbx_description
1 polymer ?
#
loop_
_entity_poly.entity_id
_entity_poly.type
_entity_poly.pdbx_seq_one_letter_code
_entity_poly.pdbx_strand_id
1 'polypeptide(L)' 'GNRKNGNRYLGWAYVEAANFAVRHSPRAHAFYQRKRAKTKNVVAIKALANKLARATFYLLRDQTTFDEEKLFG' A
#
# COMPACT_ATOMS: atom_id res chain seq x y z
N GLY A 1 13.85 11.81 16.78
CA GLY A 1 13.89 10.76 17.72
C GLY A 1 13.51 9.41 17.12
N ASN A 2 13.43 8.43 17.99
CA ASN A 2 13.16 7.06 17.59
C ASN A 2 11.82 6.91 16.89
N ARG A 3 10.84 7.68 17.34
CA ARG A 3 9.50 7.64 16.73
C ARG A 3 9.55 8.04 15.25
N LYS A 4 10.30 9.08 14.94
CA LYS A 4 10.46 9.56 13.57
C LYS A 4 11.17 8.53 12.70
N ASN A 5 12.22 7.91 13.24
CA ASN A 5 12.96 6.88 12.53
C ASN A 5 12.09 5.64 12.29
N GLY A 6 11.29 5.25 13.27
CA GLY A 6 10.35 4.14 13.13
C GLY A 6 9.34 4.39 12.02
N ASN A 7 8.81 5.61 11.94
CA ASN A 7 7.86 5.97 10.90
C ASN A 7 8.48 5.89 9.51
N ARG A 8 9.73 6.32 9.36
CA ARG A 8 10.44 6.23 8.09
C ARG A 8 10.64 4.78 7.68
N TYR A 9 11.03 3.94 8.63
CA TYR A 9 11.22 2.52 8.36
C TYR A 9 9.93 1.85 7.90
N LEU A 10 8.83 2.11 8.62
CA LEU A 10 7.52 1.57 8.25
C LEU A 10 7.07 2.08 6.88
N GLY A 11 7.29 3.37 6.61
CA GLY A 11 6.96 3.95 5.32
C GLY A 11 7.72 3.29 4.20
N TRP A 12 9.02 3.07 4.39
CA TRP A 12 9.85 2.39 3.41
C TRP A 12 9.38 0.96 3.18
N ALA A 13 9.06 0.23 4.25
CA ALA A 13 8.58 -1.14 4.15
C ALA A 13 7.29 -1.23 3.33
N TYR A 14 6.37 -0.29 3.53
CA TYR A 14 5.13 -0.28 2.76
C TYR A 14 5.34 0.11 1.31
N VAL A 15 6.31 0.97 1.02
CA VAL A 15 6.67 1.30 -0.37
C VAL A 15 7.24 0.06 -1.06
N GLU A 16 8.08 -0.70 -0.38
CA GLU A 16 8.60 -1.95 -0.93
C GLU A 16 7.49 -2.96 -1.16
N ALA A 17 6.56 -3.06 -0.20
CA ALA A 17 5.40 -3.93 -0.35
C ALA A 17 4.53 -3.50 -1.53
N ALA A 18 4.36 -2.20 -1.74
CA ALA A 18 3.60 -1.67 -2.87
C ALA A 18 4.26 -2.04 -4.19
N ASN A 19 5.58 -1.89 -4.30
CA ASN A 19 6.30 -2.29 -5.50
C ASN A 19 6.16 -3.78 -5.79
N PHE A 20 6.23 -4.59 -4.75
CA PHE A 20 6.02 -6.03 -4.88
C PHE A 20 4.59 -6.32 -5.37
N ALA A 21 3.61 -5.67 -4.75
CA ALA A 21 2.20 -5.90 -5.08
C ALA A 21 1.89 -5.54 -6.54
N VAL A 22 2.46 -4.46 -7.05
CA VAL A 22 2.27 -4.06 -8.45
C VAL A 22 2.69 -5.18 -9.40
N ARG A 23 3.76 -5.90 -9.05
CA ARG A 23 4.28 -6.97 -9.91
C ARG A 23 3.53 -8.28 -9.75
N HIS A 24 2.89 -8.51 -8.61
CA HIS A 24 2.33 -9.84 -8.29
C HIS A 24 0.82 -9.86 -8.08
N SER A 25 0.18 -8.72 -7.94
CA SER A 25 -1.27 -8.64 -7.75
C SER A 25 -1.92 -7.86 -8.89
N PRO A 26 -2.77 -8.50 -9.69
CA PRO A 26 -3.46 -7.79 -10.77
C PRO A 26 -4.31 -6.63 -10.26
N ARG A 27 -4.93 -6.77 -9.09
CA ARG A 27 -5.76 -5.70 -8.52
C ARG A 27 -4.92 -4.52 -8.04
N ALA A 28 -3.77 -4.80 -7.42
CA ALA A 28 -2.85 -3.75 -7.02
C ALA A 28 -2.26 -3.04 -8.24
N HIS A 29 -1.93 -3.81 -9.27
CA HIS A 29 -1.44 -3.25 -10.53
C HIS A 29 -2.48 -2.31 -11.15
N ALA A 30 -3.75 -2.72 -11.19
CA ALA A 30 -4.83 -1.89 -11.72
C ALA A 30 -4.99 -0.60 -10.92
N PHE A 31 -4.92 -0.68 -9.60
CA PHE A 31 -4.97 0.51 -8.74
C PHE A 31 -3.82 1.46 -9.06
N TYR A 32 -2.61 0.91 -9.15
CA TYR A 32 -1.41 1.68 -9.49
C TYR A 32 -1.57 2.37 -10.85
N GLN A 33 -2.05 1.63 -11.86
CA GLN A 33 -2.23 2.19 -13.21
C GLN A 33 -3.21 3.36 -13.22
N ARG A 34 -4.32 3.25 -12.48
CA ARG A 34 -5.29 4.34 -12.38
C ARG A 34 -4.67 5.58 -11.77
N LYS A 35 -3.88 5.41 -10.72
CA LYS A 35 -3.20 6.54 -10.07
C LYS A 35 -2.09 7.09 -10.95
N ARG A 36 -1.33 6.22 -11.60
CA ARG A 36 -0.22 6.61 -12.48
C ARG A 36 -0.69 7.45 -13.65
N ALA A 37 -1.90 7.19 -14.13
CA ALA A 37 -2.48 7.96 -15.24
C ALA A 37 -2.68 9.43 -14.88
N LYS A 38 -2.83 9.74 -13.60
CA LYS A 38 -3.12 11.10 -13.12
C LYS A 38 -1.95 11.74 -12.39
N THR A 39 -0.96 10.96 -11.97
CA THR A 39 0.12 11.45 -11.11
C THR A 39 1.46 10.83 -11.51
N LYS A 40 2.52 11.29 -10.84
CA LYS A 40 3.86 10.72 -11.04
C LYS A 40 3.95 9.33 -10.39
N ASN A 41 4.93 8.55 -10.86
CA ASN A 41 5.17 7.21 -10.37
C ASN A 41 5.32 7.16 -8.84
N VAL A 42 6.11 8.08 -8.28
CA VAL A 42 6.35 8.11 -6.83
C VAL A 42 5.03 8.32 -6.07
N VAL A 43 4.18 9.23 -6.56
CA VAL A 43 2.90 9.51 -5.91
C VAL A 43 1.97 8.30 -6.01
N ALA A 44 1.94 7.63 -7.16
CA ALA A 44 1.10 6.44 -7.35
C ALA A 44 1.52 5.31 -6.41
N ILE A 45 2.83 5.08 -6.27
CA ILE A 45 3.35 4.05 -5.35
C ILE A 45 3.04 4.40 -3.90
N LYS A 46 3.18 5.67 -3.52
CA LYS A 46 2.85 6.09 -2.15
C LYS A 46 1.36 5.94 -1.85
N ALA A 47 0.49 6.20 -2.83
CA ALA A 47 -0.94 6.00 -2.66
C ALA A 47 -1.26 4.53 -2.40
N LEU A 48 -0.62 3.62 -3.15
CA LEU A 48 -0.78 2.19 -2.93
C LEU A 48 -0.22 1.77 -1.57
N ALA A 49 0.95 2.29 -1.20
CA ALA A 49 1.56 2.00 0.10
C ALA A 49 0.65 2.42 1.25
N ASN A 50 0.04 3.60 1.16
CA ASN A 50 -0.90 4.08 2.17
C ASN A 50 -2.14 3.20 2.26
N LYS A 51 -2.62 2.72 1.13
CA LYS A 51 -3.77 1.83 1.08
C LYS A 51 -3.44 0.50 1.77
N LEU A 52 -2.26 -0.06 1.51
CA LEU A 52 -1.81 -1.29 2.15
C LEU A 52 -1.61 -1.10 3.66
N ALA A 53 -1.07 0.04 4.07
CA ALA A 53 -0.86 0.34 5.49
C ALA A 53 -2.19 0.39 6.24
N ARG A 54 -3.19 1.05 5.67
CA ARG A 54 -4.52 1.13 6.28
C ARG A 54 -5.18 -0.25 6.34
N ALA A 55 -5.02 -1.05 5.28
CA ALA A 55 -5.56 -2.41 5.27
C ALA A 55 -4.93 -3.24 6.38
N THR A 56 -3.61 -3.15 6.55
CA THR A 56 -2.92 -3.87 7.62
C THR A 56 -3.44 -3.47 8.99
N PHE A 57 -3.65 -2.18 9.20
CA PHE A 57 -4.20 -1.68 10.47
C PHE A 57 -5.56 -2.31 10.76
N TYR A 58 -6.46 -2.33 9.78
CA TYR A 58 -7.81 -2.88 9.98
C TYR A 58 -7.78 -4.40 10.18
N LEU A 59 -6.90 -5.11 9.48
CA LEU A 59 -6.74 -6.54 9.66
C LEU A 59 -6.34 -6.87 11.10
N LEU A 60 -5.38 -6.13 11.64
CA LEU A 60 -4.89 -6.35 12.99
C LEU A 60 -5.95 -5.97 14.04
N ARG A 61 -6.63 -4.83 13.84
CA ARG A 61 -7.63 -4.36 14.75
C ARG A 61 -8.84 -5.31 14.84
N ASP A 62 -9.31 -5.75 13.66
CA ASP A 62 -10.54 -6.55 13.56
C ASP A 62 -10.27 -8.05 13.52
N GLN A 63 -8.99 -8.44 13.50
CA GLN A 63 -8.58 -9.85 13.44
C GLN A 63 -9.22 -10.58 12.26
N THR A 64 -9.27 -9.90 11.12
CA THR A 64 -9.81 -10.45 9.88
C THR A 64 -8.70 -10.87 8.94
N THR A 65 -9.07 -11.60 7.86
CA THR A 65 -8.12 -11.97 6.83
C THR A 65 -8.06 -10.91 5.74
N PHE A 66 -6.97 -10.92 4.97
CA PHE A 66 -6.79 -9.99 3.87
C PHE A 66 -7.77 -10.33 2.73
N ASP A 67 -8.41 -9.30 2.20
CA ASP A 67 -9.38 -9.44 1.10
C ASP A 67 -9.08 -8.36 0.06
N GLU A 68 -8.45 -8.77 -1.04
CA GLU A 68 -8.09 -7.86 -2.13
C GLU A 68 -9.32 -7.20 -2.76
N GLU A 69 -10.41 -7.92 -2.84
CA GLU A 69 -11.63 -7.38 -3.44
C GLU A 69 -12.18 -6.21 -2.64
N LYS A 70 -12.21 -6.33 -1.32
CA LYS A 70 -12.62 -5.24 -0.45
C LYS A 70 -11.63 -4.07 -0.50
N LEU A 71 -10.35 -4.38 -0.59
CA LEU A 71 -9.31 -3.36 -0.57
C LEU A 71 -9.28 -2.55 -1.87
N PHE A 72 -9.33 -3.21 -3.00
CA PHE A 72 -9.19 -2.56 -4.31
C PHE A 72 -10.51 -2.42 -5.06
N GLY A 73 -11.53 -3.06 -4.56
CA GLY A 73 -12.90 -2.94 -4.95
C GLY A 73 -13.29 -2.91 -6.28
#